data_824900486849eef83331b98bdb114ecc
#
_entry.id   824900486849eef83331b98bdb114ecc
#
_cell.length_a   1.000
_cell.length_b   1.000
_cell.length_c   1.000
_cell.angle_alpha   90.00
_cell.angle_beta   90.00
_cell.angle_gamma   90.00
#
_symmetry.space_group_name_H-M   'P 1'
#
loop_
_entity.id
_entity.type
_entity.pdbx_description
1 polymer ?
#
loop_
_entity_poly.entity_id
_entity_poly.type
_entity_poly.pdbx_seq_one_letter_code
_entity_poly.pdbx_strand_id
1 'polypeptide(L)'
;MNPRHHLDPATVLAFATGTLAAEMSVVAAAHLESCPQCREQLRSAERLGGMLLEQQGSPPAEEHRQAALREAMLGRLDAPAPPAVAPVEVERSRVGTHDPDRLPSALAPHFGTSYRSLKWRWMAPGVHCIRAPDLPSLIMLKIAPGKCLPMHSHGNSELTQILRGAYDDSLGHFAPGDVADLDSEVEHQPVTTPGVACICVSALDAPLVFSGWFARKLQQVFKL
;
A
#
# COMPACT_ATOMS: atom_id res chain seq x y z
N MET A 1 1.99 9.33 -15.35
CA MET A 1 3.34 8.71 -15.33
C MET A 1 3.12 7.21 -15.43
N ASN A 2 3.98 6.48 -16.13
CA ASN A 2 3.85 5.02 -16.22
C ASN A 2 4.97 4.41 -15.36
N PRO A 3 4.66 3.75 -14.23
CA PRO A 3 5.67 3.12 -13.38
C PRO A 3 6.51 2.10 -14.15
N ARG A 4 7.78 1.97 -13.78
CA ARG A 4 8.73 0.99 -14.34
C ARG A 4 8.90 -0.23 -13.43
N HIS A 5 8.74 -0.01 -12.13
CA HIS A 5 8.80 -1.05 -11.12
C HIS A 5 7.38 -1.35 -10.63
N HIS A 6 7.07 -2.63 -10.54
CA HIS A 6 5.72 -3.15 -10.33
C HIS A 6 5.68 -4.04 -9.10
N LEU A 7 4.46 -4.29 -8.60
CA LEU A 7 4.23 -5.31 -7.57
C LEU A 7 4.60 -6.70 -8.10
N ASP A 8 5.18 -7.52 -7.24
CA ASP A 8 5.40 -8.93 -7.54
C ASP A 8 4.04 -9.63 -7.77
N PRO A 9 3.95 -10.59 -8.69
CA PRO A 9 2.73 -11.35 -8.91
C PRO A 9 2.18 -12.02 -7.65
N ALA A 10 3.02 -12.49 -6.73
CA ALA A 10 2.59 -13.06 -5.46
C ALA A 10 1.94 -12.01 -4.56
N THR A 11 2.48 -10.80 -4.51
CA THR A 11 1.90 -9.66 -3.78
C THR A 11 0.55 -9.24 -4.37
N VAL A 12 0.43 -9.20 -5.71
CA VAL A 12 -0.86 -8.93 -6.37
C VAL A 12 -1.88 -10.02 -6.03
N LEU A 13 -1.48 -11.29 -6.02
CA LEU A 13 -2.37 -12.40 -5.66
C LEU A 13 -2.78 -12.34 -4.19
N ALA A 14 -1.86 -12.06 -3.28
CA ALA A 14 -2.15 -11.89 -1.86
C ALA A 14 -3.10 -10.70 -1.61
N PHE A 15 -2.94 -9.61 -2.36
CA PHE A 15 -3.86 -8.47 -2.34
C PHE A 15 -5.27 -8.88 -2.83
N ALA A 16 -5.36 -9.59 -3.98
CA ALA A 16 -6.63 -10.04 -4.56
C ALA A 16 -7.40 -10.98 -3.64
N THR A 17 -6.70 -11.83 -2.87
CA THR A 17 -7.29 -12.78 -1.94
C THR A 17 -7.55 -12.20 -0.54
N GLY A 18 -7.14 -10.95 -0.28
CA GLY A 18 -7.27 -10.31 1.02
C GLY A 18 -6.36 -10.91 2.10
N THR A 19 -5.29 -11.61 1.72
CA THR A 19 -4.32 -12.23 2.65
C THR A 19 -3.08 -11.37 2.88
N LEU A 20 -2.93 -10.27 2.12
CA LEU A 20 -1.84 -9.33 2.31
C LEU A 20 -2.02 -8.55 3.62
N ALA A 21 -0.95 -8.31 4.37
CA ALA A 21 -0.98 -7.51 5.59
C ALA A 21 -1.60 -6.13 5.34
N ALA A 22 -2.29 -5.58 6.35
CA ALA A 22 -3.08 -4.36 6.19
C ALA A 22 -2.23 -3.18 5.69
N GLU A 23 -1.05 -2.97 6.28
CA GLU A 23 -0.11 -1.91 5.90
C GLU A 23 0.37 -2.06 4.45
N MET A 24 0.71 -3.30 4.06
CA MET A 24 1.13 -3.60 2.69
C MET A 24 -0.03 -3.41 1.71
N SER A 25 -1.25 -3.77 2.11
CA SER A 25 -2.45 -3.56 1.30
C SER A 25 -2.70 -2.09 1.00
N VAL A 26 -2.42 -1.19 1.95
CA VAL A 26 -2.51 0.27 1.75
C VAL A 26 -1.49 0.75 0.71
N VAL A 27 -0.24 0.29 0.79
CA VAL A 27 0.80 0.65 -0.19
C VAL A 27 0.48 0.08 -1.57
N ALA A 28 0.07 -1.20 -1.64
CA ALA A 28 -0.34 -1.84 -2.88
C ALA A 28 -1.53 -1.09 -3.52
N ALA A 29 -2.55 -0.72 -2.74
CA ALA A 29 -3.69 0.07 -3.22
C ALA A 29 -3.25 1.44 -3.77
N ALA A 30 -2.33 2.13 -3.09
CA ALA A 30 -1.79 3.41 -3.56
C ALA A 30 -1.03 3.27 -4.89
N HIS A 31 -0.25 2.19 -5.07
CA HIS A 31 0.41 1.89 -6.33
C HIS A 31 -0.58 1.57 -7.45
N LEU A 32 -1.61 0.78 -7.15
CA LEU A 32 -2.66 0.42 -8.10
C LEU A 32 -3.43 1.64 -8.65
N GLU A 33 -3.51 2.75 -7.91
CA GLU A 33 -4.10 3.99 -8.42
C GLU A 33 -3.34 4.54 -9.63
N SER A 34 -2.02 4.40 -9.66
CA SER A 34 -1.13 4.97 -10.68
C SER A 34 -0.67 3.97 -11.75
N CYS A 35 -0.66 2.65 -11.46
CA CYS A 35 -0.10 1.62 -12.32
C CYS A 35 -1.17 0.84 -13.09
N PRO A 36 -1.34 1.05 -14.41
CA PRO A 36 -2.30 0.29 -15.20
C PRO A 36 -1.92 -1.18 -15.37
N GLN A 37 -0.62 -1.50 -15.39
CA GLN A 37 -0.13 -2.87 -15.53
C GLN A 37 -0.49 -3.73 -14.32
N CYS A 38 -0.24 -3.24 -13.10
CA CYS A 38 -0.60 -3.97 -11.88
C CYS A 38 -2.12 -4.08 -11.72
N ARG A 39 -2.90 -3.06 -12.15
CA ARG A 39 -4.37 -3.19 -12.20
C ARG A 39 -4.84 -4.31 -13.13
N GLU A 40 -4.20 -4.51 -14.28
CA GLU A 40 -4.58 -5.61 -15.18
C GLU A 40 -4.18 -6.98 -14.60
N GLN A 41 -3.04 -7.07 -13.93
CA GLN A 41 -2.66 -8.28 -13.20
C GLN A 41 -3.68 -8.60 -12.09
N LEU A 42 -4.09 -7.59 -11.31
CA LEU A 42 -5.13 -7.74 -10.28
C LEU A 42 -6.45 -8.25 -10.88
N ARG A 43 -6.95 -7.63 -11.95
CA ARG A 43 -8.17 -8.12 -12.62
C ARG A 43 -8.05 -9.56 -13.12
N SER A 44 -6.85 -9.95 -13.54
CA SER A 44 -6.59 -11.33 -13.98
C SER A 44 -6.64 -12.31 -12.81
N ALA A 45 -6.07 -11.95 -11.66
CA ALA A 45 -6.15 -12.72 -10.43
C ALA A 45 -7.59 -12.85 -9.92
N GLU A 46 -8.36 -11.76 -9.94
CA GLU A 46 -9.77 -11.72 -9.54
C GLU A 46 -10.64 -12.61 -10.47
N ARG A 47 -10.40 -12.55 -11.80
CA ARG A 47 -11.10 -13.43 -12.76
C ARG A 47 -10.81 -14.91 -12.50
N LEU A 48 -9.54 -15.24 -12.22
CA LEU A 48 -9.16 -16.61 -11.87
C LEU A 48 -9.87 -17.06 -10.59
N GLY A 49 -9.90 -16.23 -9.55
CA GLY A 49 -10.62 -16.49 -8.31
C GLY A 49 -12.12 -16.73 -8.54
N GLY A 50 -12.74 -15.91 -9.39
CA GLY A 50 -14.14 -16.07 -9.79
C GLY A 50 -14.40 -17.41 -10.49
N MET A 51 -13.54 -17.79 -11.45
CA MET A 51 -13.65 -19.09 -12.14
C MET A 51 -13.51 -20.27 -11.17
N LEU A 52 -12.58 -20.19 -10.23
CA LEU A 52 -12.41 -21.23 -9.20
C LEU A 52 -13.64 -21.32 -8.29
N LEU A 53 -14.22 -20.19 -7.92
CA LEU A 53 -15.46 -20.16 -7.12
C LEU A 53 -16.64 -20.78 -7.87
N GLU A 54 -16.81 -20.51 -9.17
CA GLU A 54 -17.85 -21.10 -10.00
C GLU A 54 -17.70 -22.63 -10.14
N GLN A 55 -16.46 -23.14 -10.13
CA GLN A 55 -16.19 -24.58 -10.18
C GLN A 55 -16.45 -25.29 -8.84
N GLN A 56 -16.53 -24.55 -7.74
CA GLN A 56 -16.90 -25.13 -6.46
C GLN A 56 -18.39 -25.43 -6.47
N GLY A 57 -18.75 -26.70 -6.49
CA GLY A 57 -20.14 -27.11 -6.30
C GLY A 57 -20.69 -26.54 -4.98
N SER A 58 -21.94 -26.10 -4.99
CA SER A 58 -22.59 -25.71 -3.73
C SER A 58 -22.54 -26.89 -2.76
N PRO A 59 -22.08 -26.70 -1.50
CA PRO A 59 -22.16 -27.74 -0.49
C PRO A 59 -23.62 -28.17 -0.36
N PRO A 60 -23.91 -29.44 -0.11
CA PRO A 60 -25.29 -29.92 0.10
C PRO A 60 -25.83 -29.13 1.30
N ALA A 61 -26.72 -28.18 1.03
CA ALA A 61 -27.36 -27.43 2.09
C ALA A 61 -28.56 -28.23 2.56
N GLU A 62 -28.76 -28.25 3.86
CA GLU A 62 -29.99 -28.78 4.45
C GLU A 62 -31.17 -28.00 3.86
N GLU A 63 -32.07 -28.72 3.14
CA GLU A 63 -33.21 -28.11 2.43
C GLU A 63 -34.04 -27.19 3.32
N HIS A 64 -34.20 -27.59 4.59
CA HIS A 64 -34.93 -26.81 5.59
C HIS A 64 -34.25 -25.44 5.87
N ARG A 65 -32.93 -25.40 5.96
CA ARG A 65 -32.16 -24.16 6.17
C ARG A 65 -32.21 -23.26 4.95
N GLN A 66 -32.14 -23.82 3.75
CA GLN A 66 -32.29 -23.05 2.51
C GLN A 66 -33.65 -22.41 2.39
N ALA A 67 -34.72 -23.17 2.69
CA ALA A 67 -36.09 -22.66 2.67
C ALA A 67 -36.27 -21.51 3.64
N ALA A 68 -35.80 -21.66 4.89
CA ALA A 68 -35.88 -20.61 5.91
C ALA A 68 -35.09 -19.34 5.55
N LEU A 69 -33.88 -19.50 5.00
CA LEU A 69 -33.07 -18.37 4.54
C LEU A 69 -33.73 -17.65 3.35
N ARG A 70 -34.28 -18.39 2.40
CA ARG A 70 -35.00 -17.83 1.25
C ARG A 70 -36.22 -17.02 1.70
N GLU A 71 -37.02 -17.57 2.61
CA GLU A 71 -38.19 -16.89 3.13
C GLU A 71 -37.80 -15.62 3.90
N ALA A 72 -36.75 -15.69 4.74
CA ALA A 72 -36.23 -14.53 5.45
C ALA A 72 -35.69 -13.44 4.49
N MET A 73 -35.04 -13.82 3.40
CA MET A 73 -34.57 -12.88 2.38
C MET A 73 -35.74 -12.23 1.63
N LEU A 74 -36.73 -13.02 1.20
CA LEU A 74 -37.92 -12.49 0.51
C LEU A 74 -38.71 -11.54 1.42
N GLY A 75 -38.90 -11.90 2.68
CA GLY A 75 -39.58 -11.03 3.66
C GLY A 75 -38.86 -9.70 3.90
N ARG A 76 -37.53 -9.64 3.68
CA ARG A 76 -36.77 -8.37 3.73
C ARG A 76 -36.99 -7.50 2.51
N LEU A 77 -37.35 -8.06 1.36
CA LEU A 77 -37.67 -7.28 0.16
C LEU A 77 -39.02 -6.56 0.29
N ASP A 78 -39.95 -7.16 1.05
CA ASP A 78 -41.28 -6.58 1.32
C ASP A 78 -41.26 -5.59 2.49
N ALA A 79 -40.17 -5.55 3.27
CA ALA A 79 -40.02 -4.59 4.35
C ALA A 79 -39.84 -3.16 3.79
N PRO A 80 -40.42 -2.14 4.46
CA PRO A 80 -40.20 -0.77 4.06
C PRO A 80 -38.68 -0.48 4.06
N ALA A 81 -38.20 0.12 2.98
CA ALA A 81 -36.78 0.47 2.85
C ALA A 81 -36.33 1.27 4.09
N PRO A 82 -35.20 0.93 4.71
CA PRO A 82 -34.65 1.74 5.77
C PRO A 82 -34.48 3.17 5.25
N PRO A 83 -34.62 4.20 6.11
CA PRO A 83 -34.47 5.58 5.69
C PRO A 83 -33.17 5.69 4.92
N ALA A 84 -33.25 6.26 3.72
CA ALA A 84 -32.09 6.40 2.85
C ALA A 84 -30.96 7.06 3.66
N VAL A 85 -29.92 6.32 3.96
CA VAL A 85 -28.67 6.90 4.44
C VAL A 85 -28.29 7.88 3.34
N ALA A 86 -28.22 9.18 3.68
CA ALA A 86 -27.80 10.20 2.73
C ALA A 86 -26.57 9.64 2.01
N PRO A 87 -26.54 9.68 0.66
CA PRO A 87 -25.39 9.19 -0.05
C PRO A 87 -24.18 9.88 0.56
N VAL A 88 -23.26 9.12 1.15
CA VAL A 88 -21.93 9.63 1.38
C VAL A 88 -21.50 10.05 -0.02
N GLU A 89 -21.43 11.34 -0.28
CA GLU A 89 -20.85 11.87 -1.49
C GLU A 89 -19.40 11.34 -1.52
N VAL A 90 -19.26 10.12 -2.02
CA VAL A 90 -17.98 9.69 -2.55
C VAL A 90 -17.76 10.65 -3.68
N GLU A 91 -17.01 11.71 -3.38
CA GLU A 91 -16.49 12.64 -4.38
C GLU A 91 -15.85 11.76 -5.45
N ARG A 92 -16.63 11.40 -6.45
CA ARG A 92 -16.11 10.72 -7.64
C ARG A 92 -15.13 11.71 -8.20
N SER A 93 -13.85 11.53 -7.86
CA SER A 93 -12.75 12.33 -8.36
C SER A 93 -12.96 12.42 -9.86
N ARG A 94 -13.42 13.59 -10.31
CA ARG A 94 -13.49 13.93 -11.73
C ARG A 94 -12.07 13.68 -12.23
N VAL A 95 -11.94 12.70 -13.10
CA VAL A 95 -10.73 12.47 -13.89
C VAL A 95 -10.46 13.75 -14.63
N GLY A 96 -9.53 14.57 -14.12
CA GLY A 96 -9.19 15.80 -14.81
C GLY A 96 -8.86 16.98 -13.91
N THR A 97 -7.84 16.89 -13.14
CA THR A 97 -6.77 17.86 -12.84
C THR A 97 -5.85 17.17 -11.86
N HIS A 98 -4.66 16.83 -12.30
CA HIS A 98 -3.62 16.28 -11.44
C HIS A 98 -3.24 17.37 -10.42
N ASP A 99 -3.89 17.37 -9.27
CA ASP A 99 -3.50 18.23 -8.16
C ASP A 99 -2.14 17.71 -7.62
N PRO A 100 -1.05 18.44 -7.83
CA PRO A 100 0.27 18.00 -7.41
C PRO A 100 0.42 17.94 -5.88
N ASP A 101 -0.54 18.49 -5.13
CA ASP A 101 -0.55 18.46 -3.67
C ASP A 101 -1.36 17.28 -3.09
N ARG A 102 -2.11 16.56 -3.92
CA ARG A 102 -2.97 15.46 -3.46
C ARG A 102 -2.17 14.18 -3.26
N LEU A 103 -2.37 13.54 -2.11
CA LEU A 103 -1.92 12.17 -1.82
C LEU A 103 -2.79 11.14 -2.56
N PRO A 104 -2.26 9.93 -2.87
CA PRO A 104 -3.08 8.80 -3.26
C PRO A 104 -4.26 8.57 -2.30
N SER A 105 -5.41 8.21 -2.85
CA SER A 105 -6.65 8.11 -2.06
C SER A 105 -6.58 7.01 -1.00
N ALA A 106 -5.85 5.93 -1.27
CA ALA A 106 -5.59 4.86 -0.30
C ALA A 106 -4.84 5.33 0.94
N LEU A 107 -4.04 6.40 0.83
CA LEU A 107 -3.27 6.96 1.95
C LEU A 107 -4.09 7.98 2.79
N ALA A 108 -5.19 8.48 2.26
CA ALA A 108 -5.95 9.56 2.88
C ALA A 108 -6.49 9.25 4.29
N PRO A 109 -7.00 8.04 4.59
CA PRO A 109 -7.45 7.69 5.94
C PRO A 109 -6.34 7.76 7.00
N HIS A 110 -5.08 7.51 6.61
CA HIS A 110 -3.94 7.36 7.52
C HIS A 110 -3.11 8.64 7.67
N PHE A 111 -3.02 9.44 6.59
CA PHE A 111 -2.11 10.61 6.52
C PHE A 111 -2.79 11.92 6.12
N GLY A 112 -4.09 11.87 5.76
CA GLY A 112 -4.80 13.01 5.18
C GLY A 112 -4.62 13.12 3.67
N THR A 113 -5.22 14.14 3.06
CA THR A 113 -5.38 14.21 1.59
C THR A 113 -4.31 15.01 0.86
N SER A 114 -3.47 15.78 1.58
CA SER A 114 -2.56 16.78 1.01
C SER A 114 -1.15 16.65 1.57
N TYR A 115 -0.15 16.75 0.69
CA TYR A 115 1.26 16.79 1.09
C TYR A 115 1.58 17.98 2.00
N ARG A 116 0.90 19.12 1.84
CA ARG A 116 1.11 20.33 2.64
C ARG A 116 0.63 20.16 4.07
N SER A 117 -0.34 19.30 4.30
CA SER A 117 -0.90 19.03 5.64
C SER A 117 -0.05 18.07 6.48
N LEU A 118 0.94 17.42 5.87
CA LEU A 118 1.77 16.41 6.52
C LEU A 118 2.64 17.01 7.63
N LYS A 119 2.51 16.48 8.83
CA LYS A 119 3.26 16.90 10.00
C LYS A 119 4.51 16.06 10.19
N TRP A 120 5.57 16.40 9.46
CA TRP A 120 6.83 15.69 9.47
C TRP A 120 7.53 15.76 10.84
N ARG A 121 7.97 14.63 11.35
CA ARG A 121 8.79 14.51 12.57
C ARG A 121 10.22 14.18 12.16
N TRP A 122 11.17 14.84 12.80
CA TRP A 122 12.59 14.55 12.60
C TRP A 122 12.91 13.11 13.06
N MET A 123 13.64 12.37 12.25
CA MET A 123 14.09 11.01 12.54
C MET A 123 15.61 10.94 12.62
N ALA A 124 16.30 11.48 11.61
CA ALA A 124 17.75 11.50 11.49
C ALA A 124 18.18 12.70 10.62
N PRO A 125 19.48 13.06 10.58
CA PRO A 125 19.96 14.11 9.69
C PRO A 125 19.52 13.91 8.23
N GLY A 126 18.66 14.80 7.74
CA GLY A 126 18.09 14.74 6.39
C GLY A 126 16.94 13.73 6.21
N VAL A 127 16.45 13.11 7.28
CA VAL A 127 15.34 12.15 7.23
C VAL A 127 14.24 12.56 8.20
N HIS A 128 13.02 12.64 7.69
CA HIS A 128 11.82 12.89 8.47
C HIS A 128 10.80 11.77 8.21
N CYS A 129 9.95 11.50 9.18
CA CYS A 129 8.92 10.46 9.05
C CYS A 129 7.56 10.88 9.63
N ILE A 130 6.54 10.15 9.22
CA ILE A 130 5.21 10.13 9.82
C ILE A 130 4.79 8.66 9.88
N ARG A 131 4.32 8.21 11.04
CA ARG A 131 3.72 6.88 11.20
C ARG A 131 2.21 7.01 11.19
N ALA A 132 1.54 6.07 10.56
CA ALA A 132 0.09 5.98 10.65
C ALA A 132 -0.30 5.62 12.09
N PRO A 133 -1.28 6.32 12.70
CA PRO A 133 -1.67 6.06 14.09
C PRO A 133 -2.29 4.69 14.31
N ASP A 134 -3.02 4.20 13.33
CA ASP A 134 -3.79 2.96 13.30
C ASP A 134 -3.01 1.77 12.71
N LEU A 135 -1.96 2.04 11.94
CA LEU A 135 -1.10 1.05 11.30
C LEU A 135 0.38 1.40 11.55
N PRO A 136 0.96 1.00 12.70
CA PRO A 136 2.29 1.46 13.12
C PRO A 136 3.44 1.12 12.18
N SER A 137 3.31 0.03 11.40
CA SER A 137 4.30 -0.39 10.40
C SER A 137 4.12 0.32 9.04
N LEU A 138 3.07 1.14 8.89
CA LEU A 138 2.88 2.01 7.73
C LEU A 138 3.50 3.37 8.02
N ILE A 139 4.54 3.73 7.27
CA ILE A 139 5.30 4.97 7.47
C ILE A 139 5.45 5.74 6.18
N MET A 140 5.41 7.07 6.27
CA MET A 140 5.89 7.94 5.21
C MET A 140 7.27 8.47 5.58
N LEU A 141 8.17 8.46 4.64
CA LEU A 141 9.51 9.02 4.76
C LEU A 141 9.68 10.22 3.83
N LYS A 142 10.39 11.23 4.32
CA LYS A 142 10.89 12.36 3.53
C LYS A 142 12.39 12.44 3.70
N ILE A 143 13.11 12.19 2.63
CA ILE A 143 14.55 12.05 2.61
C ILE A 143 15.13 13.20 1.78
N ALA A 144 16.12 13.91 2.35
CA ALA A 144 16.76 15.03 1.68
C ALA A 144 17.42 14.59 0.36
N PRO A 145 17.53 15.50 -0.63
CA PRO A 145 18.22 15.20 -1.90
C PRO A 145 19.68 14.79 -1.69
N GLY A 146 20.15 13.83 -2.48
CA GLY A 146 21.55 13.35 -2.44
C GLY A 146 21.90 12.60 -1.15
N LYS A 147 20.93 12.17 -0.37
CA LYS A 147 21.14 11.43 0.88
C LYS A 147 21.34 9.95 0.60
N CYS A 148 22.47 9.42 1.04
CA CYS A 148 22.73 7.99 1.09
C CYS A 148 22.15 7.43 2.40
N LEU A 149 21.26 6.43 2.31
CA LEU A 149 20.79 5.67 3.45
C LEU A 149 21.78 4.56 3.80
N PRO A 150 21.82 4.09 5.05
CA PRO A 150 22.65 2.94 5.40
C PRO A 150 22.26 1.70 4.58
N MET A 151 23.23 0.84 4.30
CA MET A 151 22.97 -0.50 3.76
C MET A 151 22.09 -1.27 4.73
N HIS A 152 21.03 -1.87 4.26
CA HIS A 152 20.08 -2.63 5.07
C HIS A 152 19.40 -3.73 4.25
N SER A 153 18.89 -4.71 4.97
CA SER A 153 17.96 -5.72 4.48
C SER A 153 16.69 -5.68 5.33
N HIS A 154 15.73 -6.45 4.93
CA HIS A 154 14.43 -6.53 5.61
C HIS A 154 14.34 -7.85 6.37
N GLY A 155 13.75 -7.82 7.58
CA GLY A 155 13.58 -9.03 8.37
C GLY A 155 12.58 -10.01 7.74
N ASN A 156 11.71 -9.51 6.86
CA ASN A 156 10.76 -10.26 6.06
C ASN A 156 10.48 -9.50 4.75
N SER A 157 9.29 -8.97 4.53
CA SER A 157 8.94 -8.24 3.29
C SER A 157 8.81 -6.73 3.52
N GLU A 158 9.12 -5.95 2.49
CA GLU A 158 8.89 -4.52 2.42
C GLU A 158 8.18 -4.14 1.12
N LEU A 159 7.16 -3.28 1.23
CA LEU A 159 6.61 -2.54 0.09
C LEU A 159 6.87 -1.06 0.27
N THR A 160 7.61 -0.46 -0.66
CA THR A 160 7.88 0.99 -0.65
C THR A 160 7.52 1.62 -1.99
N GLN A 161 6.52 2.50 -1.98
CA GLN A 161 6.13 3.28 -3.16
C GLN A 161 6.71 4.69 -3.12
N ILE A 162 7.30 5.12 -4.24
CA ILE A 162 7.78 6.48 -4.42
C ILE A 162 6.61 7.39 -4.80
N LEU A 163 6.43 8.45 -4.03
CA LEU A 163 5.38 9.45 -4.22
C LEU A 163 5.92 10.72 -4.87
N ARG A 164 7.14 11.15 -4.51
CA ARG A 164 7.85 12.33 -5.04
C ARG A 164 9.36 12.12 -5.00
N GLY A 165 10.07 12.85 -5.86
CA GLY A 165 11.52 12.68 -5.97
C GLY A 165 11.88 11.30 -6.52
N ALA A 166 13.09 10.85 -6.28
CA ALA A 166 13.56 9.54 -6.73
C ALA A 166 14.76 9.07 -5.90
N TYR A 167 15.09 7.80 -6.01
CA TYR A 167 16.35 7.24 -5.52
C TYR A 167 16.93 6.23 -6.50
N ASP A 168 18.22 5.99 -6.38
CA ASP A 168 18.96 4.95 -7.09
C ASP A 168 19.53 3.95 -6.07
N ASP A 169 19.53 2.67 -6.42
CA ASP A 169 20.19 1.60 -5.69
C ASP A 169 20.69 0.49 -6.65
N SER A 170 21.10 -0.66 -6.10
CA SER A 170 21.55 -1.81 -6.90
C SER A 170 20.46 -2.43 -7.77
N LEU A 171 19.18 -2.17 -7.49
CA LEU A 171 18.03 -2.70 -8.22
C LEU A 171 17.59 -1.75 -9.35
N GLY A 172 18.05 -0.51 -9.34
CA GLY A 172 17.76 0.46 -10.40
C GLY A 172 17.36 1.85 -9.90
N HIS A 173 16.69 2.57 -10.78
CA HIS A 173 16.17 3.92 -10.54
C HIS A 173 14.68 3.86 -10.23
N PHE A 174 14.30 4.32 -9.04
CA PHE A 174 12.92 4.36 -8.57
C PHE A 174 12.41 5.81 -8.57
N ALA A 175 11.36 6.07 -9.34
CA ALA A 175 10.75 7.38 -9.56
C ALA A 175 9.27 7.40 -9.11
N PRO A 176 8.58 8.55 -9.11
CA PRO A 176 7.20 8.64 -8.65
C PRO A 176 6.26 7.66 -9.35
N GLY A 177 5.55 6.88 -8.57
CA GLY A 177 4.67 5.79 -9.00
C GLY A 177 5.32 4.41 -8.94
N ASP A 178 6.66 4.30 -8.98
CA ASP A 178 7.36 3.02 -8.82
C ASP A 178 7.17 2.44 -7.42
N VAL A 179 7.18 1.13 -7.32
CA VAL A 179 7.16 0.38 -6.07
C VAL A 179 8.37 -0.55 -5.99
N ALA A 180 9.07 -0.52 -4.87
CA ALA A 180 10.01 -1.55 -4.47
C ALA A 180 9.24 -2.59 -3.66
N ASP A 181 9.20 -3.82 -4.15
CA ASP A 181 8.59 -4.99 -3.53
C ASP A 181 9.72 -5.97 -3.24
N LEU A 182 10.17 -5.96 -1.98
CA LEU A 182 11.42 -6.59 -1.58
C LEU A 182 11.18 -7.66 -0.52
N ASP A 183 11.90 -8.76 -0.64
CA ASP A 183 11.94 -9.83 0.36
C ASP A 183 13.17 -9.71 1.29
N SER A 184 13.31 -10.66 2.19
CA SER A 184 14.40 -10.70 3.17
C SER A 184 15.78 -10.99 2.59
N GLU A 185 15.87 -11.45 1.34
CA GLU A 185 17.14 -11.80 0.68
C GLU A 185 17.79 -10.57 0.04
N VAL A 186 17.01 -9.51 -0.16
CA VAL A 186 17.50 -8.28 -0.80
C VAL A 186 18.18 -7.37 0.21
N GLU A 187 19.48 -7.10 -0.03
CA GLU A 187 20.23 -6.06 0.66
C GLU A 187 20.47 -4.89 -0.28
N HIS A 188 20.09 -3.68 0.12
CA HIS A 188 20.21 -2.51 -0.71
C HIS A 188 20.63 -1.24 0.05
N GLN A 189 21.12 -0.25 -0.70
CA GLN A 189 21.54 1.05 -0.18
C GLN A 189 20.98 2.16 -1.05
N PRO A 190 19.77 2.66 -0.75
CA PRO A 190 19.16 3.73 -1.53
C PRO A 190 19.92 5.05 -1.40
N VAL A 191 20.13 5.72 -2.52
CA VAL A 191 20.68 7.07 -2.60
C VAL A 191 19.68 7.96 -3.31
N THR A 192 19.13 8.95 -2.60
CA THR A 192 18.16 9.87 -3.20
C THR A 192 18.82 10.75 -4.27
N THR A 193 18.10 11.02 -5.34
CA THR A 193 18.59 11.88 -6.43
C THR A 193 18.75 13.33 -5.99
N PRO A 194 19.64 14.12 -6.59
CA PRO A 194 19.77 15.55 -6.33
C PRO A 194 18.50 16.33 -6.69
N GLY A 195 18.33 17.50 -6.10
CA GLY A 195 17.32 18.51 -6.46
C GLY A 195 16.06 18.45 -5.63
N VAL A 196 15.32 17.34 -5.61
CA VAL A 196 14.02 17.22 -4.93
C VAL A 196 14.09 16.15 -3.83
N ALA A 197 13.51 16.44 -2.67
CA ALA A 197 13.42 15.46 -1.59
C ALA A 197 12.60 14.24 -2.05
N CYS A 198 13.09 13.04 -1.75
CA CYS A 198 12.35 11.81 -1.96
C CYS A 198 11.29 11.66 -0.87
N ILE A 199 10.04 11.49 -1.28
CA ILE A 199 8.93 11.14 -0.39
C ILE A 199 8.40 9.78 -0.83
N CYS A 200 8.40 8.83 0.09
CA CYS A 200 7.86 7.50 -0.12
C CYS A 200 6.93 7.10 1.02
N VAL A 201 6.10 6.10 0.75
CA VAL A 201 5.33 5.37 1.76
C VAL A 201 5.83 3.95 1.79
N SER A 202 6.13 3.46 2.99
CA SER A 202 6.65 2.11 3.22
C SER A 202 5.76 1.36 4.19
N ALA A 203 5.55 0.08 3.91
CA ALA A 203 5.00 -0.91 4.82
C ALA A 203 6.05 -1.97 5.09
N LEU A 204 6.32 -2.20 6.38
CA LEU A 204 7.33 -3.14 6.86
C LEU A 204 6.64 -4.27 7.62
N ASP A 205 6.86 -5.52 7.23
CA ASP A 205 6.34 -6.69 7.95
C ASP A 205 7.24 -7.08 9.13
N ALA A 206 8.49 -6.62 9.13
CA ALA A 206 9.45 -6.80 10.22
C ALA A 206 10.40 -5.60 10.31
N PRO A 207 11.07 -5.41 11.45
CA PRO A 207 12.06 -4.35 11.61
C PRO A 207 13.19 -4.45 10.58
N LEU A 208 13.70 -3.29 10.14
CA LEU A 208 14.88 -3.22 9.27
C LEU A 208 16.09 -3.85 9.95
N VAL A 209 16.87 -4.60 9.18
CA VAL A 209 18.12 -5.20 9.63
C VAL A 209 19.29 -4.42 9.00
N PHE A 210 20.02 -3.67 9.80
CA PHE A 210 21.15 -2.89 9.33
C PHE A 210 22.45 -3.72 9.37
N SER A 211 23.14 -3.79 8.26
CA SER A 211 24.47 -4.33 8.14
C SER A 211 25.48 -3.31 8.65
N GLY A 212 25.84 -3.36 9.93
CA GLY A 212 26.89 -2.50 10.51
C GLY A 212 26.72 -2.25 12.00
N TRP A 213 27.84 -2.23 12.73
CA TRP A 213 27.86 -2.06 14.18
C TRP A 213 27.23 -0.74 14.68
N PHE A 214 27.49 0.38 13.96
CA PHE A 214 26.92 1.69 14.29
C PHE A 214 25.41 1.76 14.00
N ALA A 215 24.97 1.15 12.91
CA ALA A 215 23.59 1.16 12.49
C ALA A 215 22.68 0.34 13.42
N ARG A 216 23.18 -0.79 13.97
CA ARG A 216 22.47 -1.57 14.99
C ARG A 216 22.21 -0.82 16.30
N LYS A 217 23.10 0.09 16.71
CA LYS A 217 22.86 0.97 17.87
C LYS A 217 21.76 2.00 17.58
N LEU A 218 21.67 2.51 16.35
CA LEU A 218 20.61 3.43 15.93
C LEU A 218 19.25 2.73 15.91
N GLN A 219 19.19 1.47 15.52
CA GLN A 219 17.94 0.67 15.52
C GLN A 219 17.28 0.63 16.91
N GLN A 220 18.07 0.48 17.99
CA GLN A 220 17.55 0.50 19.37
C GLN A 220 17.03 1.87 19.81
N VAL A 221 17.61 2.95 19.28
CA VAL A 221 17.21 4.34 19.61
C VAL A 221 15.95 4.75 18.86
N PHE A 222 15.78 4.32 17.62
CA PHE A 222 14.69 4.76 16.76
C PHE A 222 13.50 3.79 16.71
N LYS A 223 13.59 2.61 17.34
CA LYS A 223 12.54 1.56 17.32
C LYS A 223 12.03 1.30 15.88
N LEU A 224 12.98 1.20 14.94
CA LEU A 224 12.74 0.85 13.54
C LEU A 224 12.77 -0.67 13.36
#